data_58737997d16ea1d75196315cbc73939c
#
_entry.id   58737997d16ea1d75196315cbc73939c
#
_cell.length_a   1.000
_cell.length_b   1.000
_cell.length_c   1.000
_cell.angle_alpha   90.00
_cell.angle_beta   90.00
_cell.angle_gamma   90.00
#
_symmetry.space_group_name_H-M   'P 1'
#
loop_
_entity.id
_entity.type
_entity.pdbx_description
1 polymer ?
#
loop_
_entity_poly.entity_id
_entity_poly.type
_entity_poly.pdbx_seq_one_letter_code
_entity_poly.pdbx_strand_id
1 'polypeptide(L)'
;MKKAFTCLMSMLFVALPVFSAPAWAADHEKDEDRLKNSGTVLKEILDAPEDIPQDLLDKADCVVVFPSVLKAAFIVGGSYGRGAMSCRKGQDFRGSWGAPTMMALEGGSFGFQIGGEATDFVLLVMNERGAGGILTSKVKLGADASVAAGPVGRTASAETDATLRADILSYSRARGAFAGIALEGSTIRPDDGANRQIYGQKIPARQIVRSGKVAIPPAAQNLISILESRTPSHKS
;
A
#
# COMPACT_ATOMS: atom_id res chain seq x y z
N MET A 1 -82.22 10.96 1.05
CA MET A 1 -81.37 11.59 2.03
C MET A 1 -80.28 10.62 2.41
N LYS A 2 -79.09 10.73 1.78
CA LYS A 2 -77.90 9.94 2.13
C LYS A 2 -76.73 10.94 2.17
N LYS A 3 -76.24 11.25 3.38
CA LYS A 3 -75.08 12.11 3.61
C LYS A 3 -73.80 11.29 3.43
N ALA A 4 -73.00 11.63 2.43
CA ALA A 4 -71.65 11.11 2.26
C ALA A 4 -70.71 11.82 3.19
N PHE A 5 -70.00 11.06 4.02
CA PHE A 5 -68.96 11.51 4.93
C PHE A 5 -67.60 11.31 4.23
N THR A 6 -67.01 12.39 3.76
CA THR A 6 -65.67 12.37 3.12
C THR A 6 -64.62 12.57 4.21
N CYS A 7 -63.91 11.48 4.54
CA CYS A 7 -62.81 11.51 5.49
C CYS A 7 -61.53 11.95 4.75
N LEU A 8 -61.06 13.15 4.99
CA LEU A 8 -59.82 13.70 4.41
C LEU A 8 -58.64 13.27 5.31
N MET A 9 -57.92 12.26 4.86
CA MET A 9 -56.73 11.74 5.55
C MET A 9 -55.50 12.54 5.07
N SER A 10 -55.11 13.57 5.85
CA SER A 10 -53.91 14.35 5.62
C SER A 10 -52.68 13.51 5.97
N MET A 11 -51.98 13.00 4.97
CA MET A 11 -50.65 12.38 5.11
C MET A 11 -49.60 13.44 5.35
N LEU A 12 -49.14 13.56 6.59
CA LEU A 12 -48.03 14.41 6.98
C LEU A 12 -46.73 13.75 6.54
N PHE A 13 -46.18 14.17 5.40
CA PHE A 13 -44.85 13.75 4.94
C PHE A 13 -43.79 14.46 5.80
N VAL A 14 -43.26 13.77 6.80
CA VAL A 14 -42.06 14.21 7.54
C VAL A 14 -40.85 13.97 6.64
N ALA A 15 -40.38 14.98 5.95
CA ALA A 15 -39.13 14.96 5.22
C ALA A 15 -37.96 14.96 6.22
N LEU A 16 -37.39 13.80 6.49
CA LEU A 16 -36.12 13.69 7.21
C LEU A 16 -34.99 14.26 6.34
N PRO A 17 -34.19 15.21 6.82
CA PRO A 17 -33.05 15.69 6.08
C PRO A 17 -32.03 14.53 5.97
N VAL A 18 -31.81 14.02 4.76
CA VAL A 18 -30.72 13.10 4.46
C VAL A 18 -29.44 13.93 4.44
N PHE A 19 -28.71 13.92 5.55
CA PHE A 19 -27.35 14.44 5.60
C PHE A 19 -26.45 13.51 4.78
N SER A 20 -26.28 13.78 3.50
CA SER A 20 -25.24 13.14 2.69
C SER A 20 -23.88 13.74 3.07
N ALA A 21 -22.99 12.92 3.61
CA ALA A 21 -21.62 13.33 3.84
C ALA A 21 -20.98 13.73 2.49
N PRO A 22 -20.18 14.80 2.45
CA PRO A 22 -19.54 15.23 1.20
C PRO A 22 -18.57 14.16 0.69
N ALA A 23 -18.50 13.97 -0.62
CA ALA A 23 -17.71 12.91 -1.26
C ALA A 23 -16.23 12.90 -0.84
N TRP A 24 -15.64 14.06 -0.55
CA TRP A 24 -14.26 14.16 -0.07
C TRP A 24 -14.04 13.50 1.31
N ALA A 25 -15.04 13.52 2.19
CA ALA A 25 -14.95 12.87 3.50
C ALA A 25 -14.93 11.34 3.36
N ALA A 26 -15.70 10.78 2.43
CA ALA A 26 -15.71 9.35 2.14
C ALA A 26 -14.39 8.87 1.52
N ASP A 27 -13.73 9.70 0.71
CA ASP A 27 -12.44 9.34 0.13
C ASP A 27 -11.30 9.44 1.16
N HIS A 28 -11.36 10.43 2.06
CA HIS A 28 -10.40 10.54 3.18
C HIS A 28 -10.47 9.32 4.09
N GLU A 29 -11.65 8.88 4.48
CA GLU A 29 -11.85 7.69 5.32
C GLU A 29 -11.27 6.43 4.65
N LYS A 30 -11.49 6.24 3.35
CA LYS A 30 -10.89 5.14 2.59
C LYS A 30 -9.37 5.17 2.58
N ASP A 31 -8.77 6.34 2.48
CA ASP A 31 -7.31 6.48 2.48
C ASP A 31 -6.71 6.24 3.87
N GLU A 32 -7.39 6.68 4.94
CA GLU A 32 -7.01 6.30 6.31
C GLU A 32 -7.11 4.79 6.56
N ASP A 33 -8.17 4.14 6.07
CA ASP A 33 -8.35 2.69 6.21
C ASP A 33 -7.27 1.92 5.45
N ARG A 34 -6.80 2.42 4.31
CA ARG A 34 -5.65 1.84 3.61
C ARG A 34 -4.37 1.92 4.43
N LEU A 35 -4.13 3.03 5.13
CA LEU A 35 -2.98 3.15 6.04
C LEU A 35 -3.08 2.16 7.21
N LYS A 36 -4.24 2.05 7.84
CA LYS A 36 -4.49 1.08 8.92
C LYS A 36 -4.27 -0.36 8.43
N ASN A 37 -4.88 -0.69 7.28
CA ASN A 37 -4.77 -2.02 6.66
C ASN A 37 -3.33 -2.34 6.23
N SER A 38 -2.55 -1.35 5.78
CA SER A 38 -1.12 -1.55 5.48
C SER A 38 -0.35 -2.00 6.72
N GLY A 39 -0.62 -1.43 7.89
CA GLY A 39 -0.04 -1.88 9.15
C GLY A 39 -0.48 -3.31 9.52
N THR A 40 -1.78 -3.60 9.37
CA THR A 40 -2.32 -4.95 9.66
C THR A 40 -1.68 -6.01 8.77
N VAL A 41 -1.63 -5.78 7.46
CA VAL A 41 -1.02 -6.70 6.48
C VAL A 41 0.47 -6.92 6.78
N LEU A 42 1.21 -5.85 7.05
CA LEU A 42 2.63 -5.97 7.39
C LEU A 42 2.83 -6.81 8.65
N LYS A 43 2.04 -6.55 9.70
CA LYS A 43 2.10 -7.33 10.93
C LYS A 43 1.83 -8.82 10.70
N GLU A 44 0.77 -9.14 9.97
CA GLU A 44 0.39 -10.52 9.68
C GLU A 44 1.45 -11.27 8.86
N ILE A 45 2.12 -10.58 7.93
CA ILE A 45 3.22 -11.16 7.16
C ILE A 45 4.45 -11.40 8.04
N LEU A 46 4.82 -10.43 8.89
CA LEU A 46 5.99 -10.56 9.77
C LEU A 46 5.78 -11.50 10.97
N ASP A 47 4.54 -11.84 11.28
CA ASP A 47 4.21 -12.82 12.32
C ASP A 47 4.03 -14.25 11.75
N ALA A 48 4.07 -14.40 10.41
CA ALA A 48 3.95 -15.70 9.76
C ALA A 48 5.20 -16.58 10.01
N PRO A 49 5.08 -17.92 10.06
CA PRO A 49 6.22 -18.83 10.20
C PRO A 49 7.23 -18.70 9.04
N GLU A 50 6.72 -18.41 7.86
CA GLU A 50 7.47 -18.17 6.63
C GLU A 50 7.48 -16.67 6.35
N ASP A 51 8.16 -15.89 7.19
CA ASP A 51 8.23 -14.45 7.11
C ASP A 51 9.31 -13.95 6.14
N ILE A 52 9.38 -12.63 6.00
CA ILE A 52 10.46 -11.94 5.30
C ILE A 52 11.74 -12.10 6.13
N PRO A 53 12.86 -12.56 5.53
CA PRO A 53 14.13 -12.67 6.25
C PRO A 53 14.53 -11.34 6.91
N GLN A 54 14.84 -11.40 8.20
CA GLN A 54 15.15 -10.23 9.02
C GLN A 54 16.28 -9.38 8.42
N ASP A 55 17.31 -10.04 7.85
CA ASP A 55 18.45 -9.33 7.24
C ASP A 55 18.05 -8.48 6.03
N LEU A 56 17.06 -8.92 5.26
CA LEU A 56 16.55 -8.14 4.13
C LEU A 56 15.68 -6.99 4.61
N LEU A 57 14.87 -7.23 5.62
CA LEU A 57 14.05 -6.18 6.22
C LEU A 57 14.91 -5.09 6.88
N ASP A 58 16.00 -5.47 7.57
CA ASP A 58 16.95 -4.54 8.17
C ASP A 58 17.73 -3.70 7.15
N LYS A 59 17.97 -4.26 5.95
CA LYS A 59 18.67 -3.59 4.84
C LYS A 59 17.74 -2.74 3.97
N ALA A 60 16.43 -2.85 4.13
CA ALA A 60 15.49 -2.11 3.30
C ALA A 60 15.53 -0.60 3.60
N ASP A 61 15.70 0.20 2.57
CA ASP A 61 15.59 1.65 2.61
C ASP A 61 14.13 2.10 2.79
N CYS A 62 13.21 1.38 2.10
CA CYS A 62 11.78 1.63 2.21
C CYS A 62 10.99 0.31 2.19
N VAL A 63 9.81 0.36 2.80
CA VAL A 63 8.81 -0.71 2.75
C VAL A 63 7.53 -0.16 2.13
N VAL A 64 7.01 -0.87 1.13
CA VAL A 64 5.73 -0.55 0.47
C VAL A 64 4.75 -1.68 0.76
N VAL A 65 3.55 -1.33 1.18
CA VAL A 65 2.48 -2.30 1.45
C VAL A 65 1.26 -1.94 0.64
N PHE A 66 0.76 -2.88 -0.14
CA PHE A 66 -0.48 -2.77 -0.91
C PHE A 66 -1.48 -3.80 -0.39
N PRO A 67 -2.41 -3.41 0.50
CA PRO A 67 -3.48 -4.28 0.94
C PRO A 67 -4.47 -4.54 -0.20
N SER A 68 -4.87 -5.80 -0.36
CA SER A 68 -5.98 -6.21 -1.23
C SER A 68 -5.91 -5.68 -2.66
N VAL A 69 -4.78 -5.88 -3.33
CA VAL A 69 -4.65 -5.59 -4.76
C VAL A 69 -5.61 -6.49 -5.52
N LEU A 70 -6.51 -5.87 -6.25
CA LEU A 70 -7.50 -6.57 -7.07
C LEU A 70 -6.88 -6.96 -8.40
N LYS A 71 -7.01 -8.23 -8.74
CA LYS A 71 -6.66 -8.78 -10.06
C LYS A 71 -7.96 -9.22 -10.73
N ALA A 72 -8.23 -8.70 -11.89
CA ALA A 72 -9.37 -9.13 -12.71
C ALA A 72 -8.86 -9.47 -14.11
N ALA A 73 -9.20 -10.67 -14.61
CA ALA A 73 -8.80 -11.12 -15.92
C ALA A 73 -9.92 -11.93 -16.59
N PHE A 74 -10.12 -11.69 -17.88
CA PHE A 74 -11.01 -12.49 -18.76
C PHE A 74 -10.35 -12.79 -20.09
N ILE A 75 -9.37 -12.49 -20.59
CA ILE A 75 -8.52 -12.70 -21.77
C ILE A 75 -7.35 -11.70 -21.65
N VAL A 76 -7.69 -10.45 -21.33
CA VAL A 76 -6.78 -9.40 -20.91
C VAL A 76 -7.12 -9.08 -19.48
N GLY A 77 -6.14 -9.08 -18.61
CA GLY A 77 -6.32 -8.79 -17.19
C GLY A 77 -5.64 -7.50 -16.78
N GLY A 78 -6.13 -6.93 -15.70
CA GLY A 78 -5.50 -5.82 -15.01
C GLY A 78 -5.40 -6.08 -13.52
N SER A 79 -4.39 -5.50 -12.90
CA SER A 79 -4.29 -5.40 -11.45
C SER A 79 -4.28 -3.94 -11.05
N TYR A 80 -4.97 -3.64 -9.97
CA TYR A 80 -4.98 -2.31 -9.37
C TYR A 80 -4.99 -2.42 -7.85
N GLY A 81 -4.10 -1.67 -7.23
CA GLY A 81 -4.03 -1.57 -5.79
C GLY A 81 -3.58 -0.20 -5.33
N ARG A 82 -3.96 0.16 -4.12
CA ARG A 82 -3.50 1.36 -3.44
C ARG A 82 -2.97 0.97 -2.07
N GLY A 83 -1.91 1.64 -1.64
CA GLY A 83 -1.24 1.30 -0.40
C GLY A 83 -0.37 2.42 0.11
N ALA A 84 0.60 2.09 0.94
CA ALA A 84 1.47 3.05 1.58
C ALA A 84 2.95 2.63 1.46
N MET A 85 3.83 3.61 1.34
CA MET A 85 5.28 3.46 1.36
C MET A 85 5.85 4.30 2.50
N SER A 86 6.59 3.68 3.39
CA SER A 86 7.41 4.39 4.38
C SER A 86 8.88 4.14 4.08
N CYS A 87 9.70 5.16 4.27
CA CYS A 87 11.15 5.06 4.13
C CYS A 87 11.84 5.48 5.41
N ARG A 88 13.07 5.05 5.57
CA ARG A 88 13.95 5.59 6.59
C ARG A 88 14.29 7.03 6.26
N LYS A 89 14.32 7.89 7.27
CA LYS A 89 14.62 9.32 7.13
C LYS A 89 16.10 9.55 6.79
N GLY A 90 16.38 10.73 6.24
CA GLY A 90 17.71 11.14 5.85
C GLY A 90 18.02 10.87 4.38
N GLN A 91 19.14 11.40 3.90
CA GLN A 91 19.53 11.22 2.49
C GLN A 91 20.09 9.82 2.22
N ASP A 92 20.66 9.20 3.23
CA ASP A 92 21.27 7.88 3.20
C ASP A 92 20.39 6.78 3.78
N PHE A 93 19.11 7.04 4.05
CA PHE A 93 18.13 6.11 4.64
C PHE A 93 18.55 5.46 5.96
N ARG A 94 19.40 6.13 6.76
CA ARG A 94 19.90 5.61 8.05
C ARG A 94 19.10 6.05 9.27
N GLY A 95 18.13 6.95 9.09
CA GLY A 95 17.27 7.42 10.17
C GLY A 95 16.19 6.44 10.57
N SER A 96 15.39 6.84 11.55
CA SER A 96 14.14 6.14 11.90
C SER A 96 13.10 6.22 10.76
N TRP A 97 12.04 5.42 10.82
CA TRP A 97 11.01 5.41 9.79
C TRP A 97 10.25 6.74 9.70
N GLY A 98 10.02 7.19 8.48
CA GLY A 98 9.34 8.45 8.17
C GLY A 98 7.83 8.31 8.03
N ALA A 99 7.16 9.45 7.90
CA ALA A 99 5.75 9.49 7.57
C ALA A 99 5.49 8.77 6.22
N PRO A 100 4.43 7.95 6.10
CA PRO A 100 4.20 7.18 4.88
C PRO A 100 3.59 8.03 3.79
N THR A 101 3.97 7.80 2.54
CA THR A 101 3.32 8.33 1.34
C THR A 101 2.36 7.32 0.75
N MET A 102 1.22 7.79 0.27
CA MET A 102 0.25 6.94 -0.44
C MET A 102 0.76 6.60 -1.83
N MET A 103 0.55 5.34 -2.23
CA MET A 103 1.05 4.76 -3.48
C MET A 103 -0.07 4.07 -4.26
N ALA A 104 0.08 3.99 -5.56
CA ALA A 104 -0.76 3.19 -6.45
C ALA A 104 0.10 2.17 -7.21
N LEU A 105 -0.41 0.94 -7.32
CA LEU A 105 0.11 -0.16 -8.14
C LEU A 105 -0.88 -0.43 -9.27
N GLU A 106 -0.39 -0.45 -10.49
CA GLU A 106 -1.15 -0.72 -11.70
C GLU A 106 -0.41 -1.78 -12.52
N GLY A 107 -1.08 -2.82 -12.96
CA GLY A 107 -0.46 -3.87 -13.78
C GLY A 107 -1.39 -4.35 -14.88
N GLY A 108 -0.82 -4.70 -16.03
CA GLY A 108 -1.49 -5.45 -17.08
C GLY A 108 -1.06 -6.92 -17.02
N SER A 109 -1.99 -7.84 -17.16
CA SER A 109 -1.68 -9.26 -17.31
C SER A 109 -2.40 -9.82 -18.53
N PHE A 110 -1.69 -10.66 -19.29
CA PHE A 110 -2.28 -11.47 -20.36
C PHE A 110 -2.35 -12.90 -19.86
N GLY A 111 -3.53 -13.52 -19.89
CA GLY A 111 -3.68 -14.91 -19.51
C GLY A 111 -5.13 -15.31 -19.28
N PHE A 112 -5.42 -16.59 -19.47
CA PHE A 112 -6.72 -17.18 -19.20
C PHE A 112 -6.89 -17.42 -17.69
N GLN A 113 -7.20 -16.36 -16.94
CA GLN A 113 -7.69 -16.49 -15.57
C GLN A 113 -9.06 -15.85 -15.49
N ILE A 114 -10.08 -16.67 -15.22
CA ILE A 114 -11.44 -16.20 -14.94
C ILE A 114 -11.56 -16.09 -13.43
N GLY A 115 -11.66 -14.85 -12.93
CA GLY A 115 -11.91 -14.61 -11.52
C GLY A 115 -11.34 -13.29 -11.03
N GLY A 116 -11.85 -12.82 -9.89
CA GLY A 116 -11.29 -11.73 -9.12
C GLY A 116 -10.56 -12.30 -7.91
N GLU A 117 -9.31 -11.93 -7.71
CA GLU A 117 -8.52 -12.29 -6.53
C GLU A 117 -8.00 -11.01 -5.86
N ALA A 118 -8.11 -10.97 -4.55
CA ALA A 118 -7.49 -9.95 -3.73
C ALA A 118 -6.19 -10.52 -3.14
N THR A 119 -5.08 -9.84 -3.40
CA THR A 119 -3.74 -10.27 -2.95
C THR A 119 -3.07 -9.09 -2.26
N ASP A 120 -2.49 -9.34 -1.09
CA ASP A 120 -1.64 -8.37 -0.41
C ASP A 120 -0.23 -8.44 -0.99
N PHE A 121 0.41 -7.28 -1.19
CA PHE A 121 1.80 -7.20 -1.60
C PHE A 121 2.63 -6.39 -0.60
N VAL A 122 3.84 -6.88 -0.34
CA VAL A 122 4.89 -6.14 0.37
C VAL A 122 6.11 -6.06 -0.53
N LEU A 123 6.65 -4.86 -0.69
CA LEU A 123 7.87 -4.63 -1.44
C LEU A 123 8.91 -4.02 -0.51
N LEU A 124 10.10 -4.61 -0.52
CA LEU A 124 11.29 -4.02 0.10
C LEU A 124 12.07 -3.29 -0.98
N VAL A 125 12.28 -2.00 -0.80
CA VAL A 125 13.14 -1.19 -1.68
C VAL A 125 14.51 -1.18 -1.06
N MET A 126 15.48 -1.76 -1.75
CA MET A 126 16.78 -2.14 -1.22
C MET A 126 17.87 -1.07 -1.42
N ASN A 127 17.59 -0.04 -2.23
CA ASN A 127 18.58 0.99 -2.51
C ASN A 127 17.94 2.32 -2.94
N GLU A 128 18.77 3.37 -2.92
CA GLU A 128 18.35 4.74 -3.28
C GLU A 128 17.86 4.87 -4.72
N ARG A 129 18.37 4.06 -5.65
CA ARG A 129 17.93 4.09 -7.06
C ARG A 129 16.46 3.67 -7.17
N GLY A 130 16.10 2.55 -6.56
CA GLY A 130 14.71 2.09 -6.49
C GLY A 130 13.80 3.09 -5.77
N ALA A 131 14.22 3.58 -4.61
CA ALA A 131 13.46 4.56 -3.83
C ALA A 131 13.28 5.89 -4.60
N GLY A 132 14.36 6.41 -5.19
CA GLY A 132 14.34 7.67 -5.93
C GLY A 132 13.42 7.65 -7.14
N GLY A 133 13.43 6.58 -7.91
CA GLY A 133 12.54 6.37 -9.04
C GLY A 133 11.07 6.39 -8.61
N ILE A 134 10.71 5.53 -7.65
CA ILE A 134 9.33 5.38 -7.15
C ILE A 134 8.77 6.68 -6.57
N LEU A 135 9.59 7.45 -5.85
CA LEU A 135 9.16 8.66 -5.15
C LEU A 135 8.99 9.90 -6.07
N THR A 136 9.53 9.85 -7.29
CA THR A 136 9.50 11.00 -8.19
C THR A 136 8.57 10.84 -9.38
N SER A 137 8.35 9.61 -9.83
CA SER A 137 7.61 9.37 -11.07
C SER A 137 6.93 7.99 -11.08
N LYS A 138 6.27 7.71 -12.18
CA LYS A 138 5.73 6.40 -12.51
C LYS A 138 6.89 5.48 -12.91
N VAL A 139 7.06 4.37 -12.21
CA VAL A 139 8.12 3.38 -12.41
C VAL A 139 7.52 2.07 -12.90
N LYS A 140 8.01 1.54 -14.01
CA LYS A 140 7.68 0.21 -14.50
C LYS A 140 8.67 -0.79 -13.92
N LEU A 141 8.16 -1.70 -13.10
CA LEU A 141 8.94 -2.75 -12.47
C LEU A 141 9.49 -3.74 -13.52
N GLY A 142 10.75 -4.09 -13.40
CA GLY A 142 11.47 -4.93 -14.36
C GLY A 142 12.06 -4.16 -15.54
N ALA A 143 11.67 -2.91 -15.78
CA ALA A 143 12.22 -2.06 -16.82
C ALA A 143 13.00 -0.86 -16.26
N ASP A 144 12.33 -0.04 -15.41
CA ASP A 144 12.91 1.17 -14.83
C ASP A 144 13.62 0.89 -13.51
N ALA A 145 13.14 -0.09 -12.76
CA ALA A 145 13.75 -0.62 -11.54
C ALA A 145 13.73 -2.14 -11.59
N SER A 146 14.85 -2.76 -11.23
CA SER A 146 14.93 -4.22 -11.16
C SER A 146 14.09 -4.74 -10.01
N VAL A 147 13.28 -5.75 -10.26
CA VAL A 147 12.45 -6.41 -9.26
C VAL A 147 12.71 -7.91 -9.26
N ALA A 148 12.80 -8.49 -8.08
CA ALA A 148 12.93 -9.93 -7.92
C ALA A 148 11.93 -10.45 -6.89
N ALA A 149 11.57 -11.72 -7.00
CA ALA A 149 10.86 -12.43 -5.96
C ALA A 149 11.72 -12.51 -4.70
N GLY A 150 11.21 -12.05 -3.58
CA GLY A 150 11.94 -12.12 -2.31
C GLY A 150 12.01 -13.56 -1.79
N PRO A 151 13.11 -13.98 -1.17
CA PRO A 151 13.20 -15.26 -0.50
C PRO A 151 12.31 -15.27 0.74
N VAL A 152 11.71 -16.41 1.08
CA VAL A 152 10.82 -16.56 2.23
C VAL A 152 11.37 -17.58 3.23
N GLY A 153 11.06 -17.37 4.52
CA GLY A 153 11.47 -18.24 5.60
C GLY A 153 12.83 -17.90 6.22
N ARG A 154 13.02 -18.27 7.48
CA ARG A 154 14.18 -17.89 8.31
C ARG A 154 15.52 -18.46 7.83
N THR A 155 15.50 -19.52 7.03
CA THR A 155 16.69 -20.17 6.47
C THR A 155 16.92 -19.86 5.01
N ALA A 156 16.08 -19.01 4.39
CA ALA A 156 16.26 -18.60 3.03
C ALA A 156 17.51 -17.71 2.94
N SER A 157 18.57 -18.25 2.35
CA SER A 157 19.77 -17.45 2.08
C SER A 157 19.41 -16.39 1.03
N ALA A 158 19.70 -15.14 1.34
CA ALA A 158 19.56 -14.01 0.41
C ALA A 158 20.57 -14.08 -0.77
N GLU A 159 21.26 -15.21 -0.92
CA GLU A 159 22.48 -15.35 -1.73
C GLU A 159 22.26 -15.66 -3.22
N THR A 160 21.03 -15.54 -3.74
CA THR A 160 20.88 -15.59 -5.19
C THR A 160 21.34 -14.26 -5.81
N ASP A 161 22.11 -14.31 -6.88
CA ASP A 161 22.57 -13.11 -7.61
C ASP A 161 21.41 -12.15 -7.96
N ALA A 162 20.22 -12.68 -8.25
CA ALA A 162 19.04 -11.90 -8.53
C ALA A 162 18.56 -11.10 -7.32
N THR A 163 18.56 -11.70 -6.12
CA THR A 163 18.16 -11.05 -4.87
C THR A 163 19.15 -9.96 -4.47
N LEU A 164 20.46 -10.23 -4.58
CA LEU A 164 21.51 -9.29 -4.19
C LEU A 164 21.58 -8.05 -5.11
N ARG A 165 21.11 -8.16 -6.35
CA ARG A 165 21.17 -7.08 -7.35
C ARG A 165 19.84 -6.39 -7.58
N ALA A 166 18.75 -6.88 -7.01
CA ALA A 166 17.45 -6.27 -7.19
C ALA A 166 17.35 -4.91 -6.46
N ASP A 167 16.75 -3.92 -7.14
CA ASP A 167 16.38 -2.67 -6.49
C ASP A 167 15.19 -2.86 -5.56
N ILE A 168 14.33 -3.84 -5.88
CA ILE A 168 13.08 -4.12 -5.17
C ILE A 168 12.92 -5.63 -5.01
N LEU A 169 12.66 -6.09 -3.79
CA LEU A 169 12.21 -7.44 -3.50
C LEU A 169 10.71 -7.44 -3.26
N SER A 170 9.99 -8.35 -3.88
CA SER A 170 8.53 -8.37 -3.79
C SER A 170 8.00 -9.69 -3.23
N TYR A 171 6.97 -9.55 -2.42
CA TYR A 171 6.28 -10.61 -1.71
C TYR A 171 4.78 -10.47 -1.91
N SER A 172 4.07 -11.60 -1.92
CA SER A 172 2.62 -11.63 -1.95
C SER A 172 2.05 -12.55 -0.88
N ARG A 173 0.86 -12.19 -0.40
CA ARG A 173 0.05 -13.05 0.44
C ARG A 173 -1.35 -13.18 -0.17
N ALA A 174 -1.73 -14.40 -0.53
CA ALA A 174 -3.05 -14.74 -1.04
C ALA A 174 -3.60 -15.94 -0.30
N ARG A 175 -4.84 -15.86 0.20
CA ARG A 175 -5.53 -16.95 0.92
C ARG A 175 -4.72 -17.60 2.04
N GLY A 176 -3.92 -16.80 2.75
CA GLY A 176 -3.07 -17.29 3.86
C GLY A 176 -1.72 -17.90 3.44
N ALA A 177 -1.44 -18.07 2.15
CA ALA A 177 -0.14 -18.46 1.65
C ALA A 177 0.73 -17.23 1.38
N PHE A 178 1.97 -17.26 1.85
CA PHE A 178 2.97 -16.21 1.64
C PHE A 178 4.08 -16.73 0.72
N ALA A 179 4.47 -15.92 -0.27
CA ALA A 179 5.51 -16.29 -1.23
C ALA A 179 6.18 -15.04 -1.81
N GLY A 180 7.45 -15.19 -2.21
CA GLY A 180 8.09 -14.25 -3.11
C GLY A 180 7.42 -14.31 -4.49
N ILE A 181 7.21 -13.16 -5.12
CA ILE A 181 6.54 -13.06 -6.42
C ILE A 181 7.24 -12.02 -7.30
N ALA A 182 7.37 -12.30 -8.59
CA ALA A 182 7.82 -11.31 -9.55
C ALA A 182 6.65 -10.40 -9.97
N LEU A 183 6.84 -9.08 -9.83
CA LEU A 183 5.87 -8.05 -10.23
C LEU A 183 6.28 -7.34 -11.52
N GLU A 184 7.05 -8.02 -12.37
CA GLU A 184 7.51 -7.48 -13.66
C GLU A 184 6.34 -7.01 -14.53
N GLY A 185 6.53 -5.85 -15.17
CA GLY A 185 5.51 -5.24 -16.00
C GLY A 185 4.46 -4.41 -15.25
N SER A 186 4.38 -4.54 -13.93
CA SER A 186 3.55 -3.67 -13.10
C SER A 186 4.17 -2.28 -12.98
N THR A 187 3.34 -1.30 -12.72
CA THR A 187 3.76 0.08 -12.52
C THR A 187 3.41 0.55 -11.13
N ILE A 188 4.35 1.23 -10.48
CA ILE A 188 4.17 1.85 -9.18
C ILE A 188 4.36 3.36 -9.29
N ARG A 189 3.55 4.13 -8.57
CA ARG A 189 3.65 5.60 -8.55
C ARG A 189 3.10 6.19 -7.25
N PRO A 190 3.52 7.42 -6.87
CA PRO A 190 2.86 8.17 -5.82
C PRO A 190 1.38 8.43 -6.15
N ASP A 191 0.53 8.38 -5.14
CA ASP A 191 -0.87 8.79 -5.22
C ASP A 191 -1.04 10.18 -4.63
N ASP A 192 -0.79 11.18 -5.46
CA ASP A 192 -0.81 12.59 -5.04
C ASP A 192 -2.19 13.04 -4.55
N GLY A 193 -3.27 12.41 -5.05
CA GLY A 193 -4.63 12.67 -4.62
C GLY A 193 -4.84 12.25 -3.17
N ALA A 194 -4.51 11.01 -2.87
CA ALA A 194 -4.58 10.46 -1.51
C ALA A 194 -3.60 11.15 -0.56
N ASN A 195 -2.38 11.46 -1.00
CA ASN A 195 -1.44 12.23 -0.19
C ASN A 195 -2.00 13.60 0.22
N ARG A 196 -2.66 14.31 -0.71
CA ARG A 196 -3.31 15.58 -0.40
C ARG A 196 -4.44 15.43 0.62
N GLN A 197 -5.22 14.36 0.52
CA GLN A 197 -6.30 14.08 1.48
C GLN A 197 -5.76 13.78 2.87
N ILE A 198 -4.76 12.90 2.98
CA ILE A 198 -4.17 12.50 4.26
C ILE A 198 -3.45 13.66 4.95
N TYR A 199 -2.72 14.48 4.19
CA TYR A 199 -1.88 15.55 4.75
C TYR A 199 -2.52 16.96 4.71
N GLY A 200 -3.72 17.10 4.13
CA GLY A 200 -4.44 18.36 4.01
C GLY A 200 -3.80 19.37 3.04
N GLN A 201 -2.67 19.02 2.42
CA GLN A 201 -1.90 19.88 1.52
C GLN A 201 -1.11 19.07 0.49
N LYS A 202 -0.71 19.73 -0.60
CA LYS A 202 0.13 19.09 -1.63
C LYS A 202 1.58 19.04 -1.15
N ILE A 203 2.06 17.86 -0.79
CA ILE A 203 3.46 17.61 -0.42
C ILE A 203 4.00 16.53 -1.36
N PRO A 204 5.17 16.72 -2.00
CA PRO A 204 5.81 15.67 -2.81
C PRO A 204 6.10 14.42 -1.98
N ALA A 205 5.88 13.24 -2.54
CA ALA A 205 6.08 11.96 -1.86
C ALA A 205 7.49 11.84 -1.23
N ARG A 206 8.52 12.26 -1.96
CA ARG A 206 9.90 12.29 -1.45
C ARG A 206 10.05 13.14 -0.19
N GLN A 207 9.37 14.29 -0.13
CA GLN A 207 9.41 15.17 1.03
C GLN A 207 8.67 14.54 2.22
N ILE A 208 7.54 13.85 1.98
CA ILE A 208 6.80 13.17 3.02
C ILE A 208 7.69 12.17 3.74
N VAL A 209 8.32 11.25 3.02
CA VAL A 209 9.04 10.12 3.61
C VAL A 209 10.43 10.46 4.13
N ARG A 210 11.14 11.43 3.54
CA ARG A 210 12.57 11.67 3.83
C ARG A 210 12.85 12.86 4.75
N SER A 211 11.97 13.87 4.77
CA SER A 211 12.28 15.13 5.45
C SER A 211 12.31 15.03 6.97
N GLY A 212 11.62 14.06 7.55
CA GLY A 212 11.42 13.96 9.00
C GLY A 212 10.59 15.09 9.62
N LYS A 213 10.10 16.02 8.78
CA LYS A 213 9.32 17.20 9.22
C LYS A 213 7.82 17.01 9.08
N VAL A 214 7.39 15.99 8.32
CA VAL A 214 5.98 15.67 8.14
C VAL A 214 5.52 14.77 9.28
N ALA A 215 4.44 15.15 9.95
CA ALA A 215 3.88 14.37 11.04
C ALA A 215 3.32 13.04 10.54
N ILE A 216 3.50 11.99 11.34
CA ILE A 216 2.91 10.68 11.05
C ILE A 216 1.42 10.74 11.35
N PRO A 217 0.53 10.47 10.37
CA PRO A 217 -0.91 10.48 10.58
C PRO A 217 -1.33 9.43 11.63
N PRO A 218 -2.37 9.67 12.44
CA PRO A 218 -2.87 8.67 13.40
C PRO A 218 -3.17 7.31 12.78
N ALA A 219 -3.73 7.28 11.58
CA ALA A 219 -4.03 6.05 10.83
C ALA A 219 -2.78 5.23 10.46
N ALA A 220 -1.59 5.85 10.40
CA ALA A 220 -0.33 5.21 10.06
C ALA A 220 0.48 4.75 11.29
N GLN A 221 0.07 5.07 12.51
CA GLN A 221 0.84 4.78 13.72
C GLN A 221 1.16 3.28 13.87
N ASN A 222 0.18 2.41 13.55
CA ASN A 222 0.40 0.97 13.60
C ASN A 222 1.49 0.52 12.62
N LEU A 223 1.45 1.00 11.36
CA LEU A 223 2.46 0.68 10.35
C LEU A 223 3.86 1.09 10.81
N ILE A 224 4.00 2.33 11.30
CA ILE A 224 5.30 2.86 11.72
C ILE A 224 5.80 2.16 12.98
N SER A 225 4.94 1.89 13.97
CA SER A 225 5.34 1.19 15.18
C SER A 225 5.83 -0.23 14.91
N ILE A 226 5.24 -0.94 13.96
CA ILE A 226 5.69 -2.26 13.52
C ILE A 226 7.08 -2.14 12.87
N LEU A 227 7.27 -1.22 11.94
CA LEU A 227 8.57 -0.98 11.31
C LEU A 227 9.65 -0.63 12.33
N GLU A 228 9.38 0.28 13.25
CA GLU A 228 10.33 0.67 14.31
C GLU A 228 10.66 -0.50 15.25
N SER A 229 9.69 -1.33 15.61
CA SER A 229 9.91 -2.46 16.50
C SER A 229 10.66 -3.62 15.85
N ARG A 230 10.39 -3.88 14.56
CA ARG A 230 10.99 -5.00 13.81
C ARG A 230 12.34 -4.64 13.20
N THR A 231 12.56 -3.37 12.86
CA THR A 231 13.77 -2.89 12.19
C THR A 231 14.21 -1.53 12.76
N PRO A 232 14.65 -1.49 14.02
CA PRO A 232 14.98 -0.24 14.70
C PRO A 232 16.21 0.48 14.10
N SER A 233 17.10 -0.27 13.45
CA SER A 233 18.31 0.27 12.82
C SER A 233 18.48 -0.27 11.41
N HIS A 234 19.05 0.56 10.53
CA HIS A 234 19.46 0.15 9.20
C HIS A 234 20.80 -0.58 9.25
N LYS A 235 20.89 -1.75 8.63
CA LYS A 235 22.13 -2.50 8.45
C LYS A 235 22.61 -2.28 7.01
N SER A 236 23.80 -1.76 6.86
CA SER A 236 24.49 -1.57 5.57
C SER A 236 25.11 -2.88 5.08
#